data_0dd3597892bb56f7f69574faf5edbe92
#
_entry.id   0dd3597892bb56f7f69574faf5edbe92
#
_cell.length_a   1.000
_cell.length_b   1.000
_cell.length_c   1.000
_cell.angle_alpha   90.00
_cell.angle_beta   90.00
_cell.angle_gamma   90.00
#
_symmetry.space_group_name_H-M   'P 1'
#
loop_
_entity.id
_entity.type
_entity.pdbx_description
1 polymer ?
#
loop_
_entity_poly.entity_id
_entity_poly.type
_entity_poly.pdbx_seq_one_letter_code
_entity_poly.pdbx_strand_id
1 'polypeptide(L)'
;MCYVSAGGCPTAFWGIEGGGRFMKKQWLLLMIILVLGGCDMQNRFLYFPNDDRPTAAMLASENMAFWRAAGQDYRGLISKENEAATSGTIVLFHGNGGTAFDRGFYLEPLGNLGFRVILAEYPLYGGRPGKVGEKSFVADGLETLRLAHEDYGEPVYLLGESLGCGVAAAVARQTSVPLAGLILITPWDTLASVAKSLFPFLPVKLVLTDRYDSIENLKNFPRNISVVGAEHDEILPIRHAHQLYQSLPEGRKRMWVIPNAGHNDWPYYADASLWKEITDFVKK
;
A
#
# COMPACT_ATOMS: atom_id res chain seq x y z
N MET A 1 -19.96 -11.55 90.04
CA MET A 1 -19.16 -10.51 90.74
C MET A 1 -18.17 -9.93 89.76
N CYS A 2 -18.14 -8.59 89.77
CA CYS A 2 -17.15 -7.68 89.17
C CYS A 2 -17.11 -7.57 87.62
N TYR A 3 -17.69 -6.60 87.05
CA TYR A 3 -17.25 -5.28 86.70
C TYR A 3 -15.89 -5.20 85.98
N VAL A 4 -15.74 -4.68 84.78
CA VAL A 4 -15.54 -3.31 84.31
C VAL A 4 -14.89 -3.35 82.98
N SER A 5 -14.87 -2.51 82.14
CA SER A 5 -15.12 -1.16 81.80
C SER A 5 -14.76 -0.91 80.34
N ALA A 6 -15.37 0.06 79.75
CA ALA A 6 -15.18 0.48 78.36
C ALA A 6 -13.85 1.19 78.14
N GLY A 7 -13.23 0.93 77.00
CA GLY A 7 -12.11 1.71 76.45
C GLY A 7 -12.28 1.91 74.96
N GLY A 8 -12.63 3.14 74.57
CA GLY A 8 -12.86 3.49 73.22
C GLY A 8 -11.58 3.45 72.37
N CYS A 9 -11.71 2.94 71.17
CA CYS A 9 -10.68 2.96 70.14
C CYS A 9 -10.92 4.15 69.19
N PRO A 10 -9.97 5.01 68.93
CA PRO A 10 -10.14 6.11 67.96
C PRO A 10 -10.08 5.58 66.54
N THR A 11 -11.12 5.85 65.81
CA THR A 11 -11.19 5.65 64.37
C THR A 11 -10.21 6.59 63.67
N ALA A 12 -9.09 6.07 63.19
CA ALA A 12 -8.20 6.77 62.27
C ALA A 12 -8.82 6.72 60.86
N PHE A 13 -9.36 7.82 60.45
CA PHE A 13 -9.74 8.10 59.06
C PHE A 13 -8.45 8.26 58.24
N TRP A 14 -8.07 7.23 57.48
CA TRP A 14 -7.07 7.36 56.44
C TRP A 14 -7.76 7.84 55.18
N GLY A 15 -7.54 9.12 54.82
CA GLY A 15 -7.97 9.70 53.57
C GLY A 15 -7.26 9.05 52.41
N ILE A 16 -8.01 8.33 51.58
CA ILE A 16 -7.54 7.84 50.25
C ILE A 16 -7.74 9.01 49.24
N GLU A 17 -6.86 9.99 49.29
CA GLU A 17 -6.81 11.08 48.31
C GLU A 17 -5.50 11.13 47.51
N GLY A 18 -4.93 10.01 47.10
CA GLY A 18 -3.69 9.98 46.33
C GLY A 18 -3.71 9.11 45.09
N GLY A 19 -4.63 8.16 44.99
CA GLY A 19 -4.59 7.13 43.92
C GLY A 19 -4.95 7.62 42.52
N GLY A 20 -5.85 8.55 42.41
CA GLY A 20 -6.39 8.97 41.10
C GLY A 20 -5.43 9.83 40.25
N ARG A 21 -4.53 10.59 40.88
CA ARG A 21 -3.53 11.41 40.16
C ARG A 21 -2.33 10.59 39.68
N PHE A 22 -1.96 9.56 40.40
CA PHE A 22 -0.82 8.67 40.04
C PHE A 22 -1.20 7.76 38.86
N MET A 23 -2.40 7.19 38.89
CA MET A 23 -2.93 6.39 37.78
C MET A 23 -3.05 7.22 36.50
N LYS A 24 -3.60 8.44 36.55
CA LYS A 24 -3.70 9.33 35.38
C LYS A 24 -2.34 9.68 34.77
N LYS A 25 -1.31 9.88 35.59
CA LYS A 25 0.06 10.12 35.08
C LYS A 25 0.69 8.88 34.42
N GLN A 26 0.43 7.69 34.96
CA GLN A 26 0.92 6.43 34.37
C GLN A 26 0.23 6.14 33.03
N TRP A 27 -1.08 6.36 32.94
CA TRP A 27 -1.83 6.23 31.66
C TRP A 27 -1.38 7.28 30.65
N LEU A 28 -1.09 8.50 31.07
CA LEU A 28 -0.57 9.54 30.18
C LEU A 28 0.84 9.19 29.68
N LEU A 29 1.70 8.63 30.55
CA LEU A 29 3.05 8.17 30.18
C LEU A 29 2.98 6.97 29.20
N LEU A 30 2.07 6.03 29.44
CA LEU A 30 1.82 4.89 28.53
C LEU A 30 1.31 5.37 27.17
N MET A 31 0.40 6.34 27.15
CA MET A 31 -0.10 6.97 25.91
C MET A 31 1.02 7.72 25.18
N ILE A 32 1.90 8.42 25.89
CA ILE A 32 3.05 9.13 25.30
C ILE A 32 4.05 8.12 24.71
N ILE A 33 4.33 7.01 25.39
CA ILE A 33 5.20 5.93 24.89
C ILE A 33 4.58 5.27 23.66
N LEU A 34 3.27 5.02 23.65
CA LEU A 34 2.53 4.50 22.49
C LEU A 34 2.55 5.49 21.31
N VAL A 35 2.46 6.78 21.56
CA VAL A 35 2.49 7.81 20.50
C VAL A 35 3.92 8.03 19.98
N LEU A 36 4.93 8.06 20.86
CA LEU A 36 6.33 8.23 20.45
C LEU A 36 6.93 6.97 19.80
N GLY A 37 6.44 5.77 20.17
CA GLY A 37 6.78 4.51 19.50
C GLY A 37 5.97 4.20 18.25
N GLY A 38 4.91 4.98 17.96
CA GLY A 38 3.93 4.69 16.94
C GLY A 38 4.49 4.64 15.53
N CYS A 39 5.39 5.55 15.17
CA CYS A 39 6.03 5.57 13.84
C CYS A 39 6.88 4.32 13.59
N ASP A 40 7.71 3.93 14.56
CA ASP A 40 8.58 2.75 14.41
C ASP A 40 7.77 1.46 14.43
N MET A 41 6.70 1.41 15.23
CA MET A 41 5.82 0.26 15.31
C MET A 41 5.02 0.08 14.01
N GLN A 42 4.39 1.13 13.47
CA GLN A 42 3.69 1.05 12.20
C GLN A 42 4.60 0.57 11.07
N ASN A 43 5.80 1.14 10.96
CA ASN A 43 6.74 0.80 9.90
C ASN A 43 7.12 -0.68 9.93
N ARG A 44 7.29 -1.29 11.11
CA ARG A 44 7.60 -2.71 11.26
C ARG A 44 6.47 -3.65 10.83
N PHE A 45 5.22 -3.21 10.88
CA PHE A 45 4.06 -4.01 10.48
C PHE A 45 3.61 -3.75 9.06
N LEU A 46 3.93 -2.58 8.50
CA LEU A 46 3.44 -2.19 7.19
C LEU A 46 4.48 -2.34 6.09
N TYR A 47 5.77 -2.12 6.37
CA TYR A 47 6.82 -2.11 5.36
C TYR A 47 7.85 -3.21 5.63
N PHE A 48 8.14 -3.99 4.61
CA PHE A 48 9.12 -5.09 4.66
C PHE A 48 10.16 -4.89 3.56
N PRO A 49 10.98 -3.83 3.66
CA PRO A 49 11.97 -3.55 2.63
C PRO A 49 12.95 -4.71 2.49
N ASN A 50 13.18 -5.11 1.25
CA ASN A 50 14.27 -5.99 0.87
C ASN A 50 15.34 -5.15 0.17
N ASP A 51 16.57 -5.22 0.68
CA ASP A 51 17.75 -4.46 0.25
C ASP A 51 18.45 -5.11 -0.94
N ASP A 52 18.02 -6.31 -1.32
CA ASP A 52 18.61 -7.09 -2.39
C ASP A 52 18.42 -6.40 -3.73
N ARG A 53 19.51 -5.83 -4.22
CA ARG A 53 19.56 -5.24 -5.53
C ARG A 53 19.77 -6.34 -6.58
N PRO A 54 18.97 -6.39 -7.65
CA PRO A 54 19.18 -7.37 -8.70
C PRO A 54 20.52 -7.13 -9.40
N THR A 55 21.26 -8.20 -9.61
CA THR A 55 22.52 -8.17 -10.34
C THR A 55 22.29 -8.06 -11.84
N ALA A 56 23.32 -7.64 -12.60
CA ALA A 56 23.25 -7.61 -14.05
C ALA A 56 22.93 -8.97 -14.68
N ALA A 57 23.40 -10.05 -14.04
CA ALA A 57 23.12 -11.42 -14.49
C ALA A 57 21.63 -11.79 -14.26
N MET A 58 21.06 -11.46 -13.11
CA MET A 58 19.64 -11.68 -12.82
C MET A 58 18.75 -10.87 -13.77
N LEU A 59 19.08 -9.61 -14.02
CA LEU A 59 18.34 -8.79 -14.98
C LEU A 59 18.42 -9.34 -16.39
N ALA A 60 19.58 -9.86 -16.79
CA ALA A 60 19.77 -10.45 -18.10
C ALA A 60 18.97 -11.76 -18.28
N SER A 61 18.89 -12.62 -17.24
CA SER A 61 18.12 -13.87 -17.31
C SER A 61 16.62 -13.64 -17.43
N GLU A 62 16.11 -12.53 -16.89
CA GLU A 62 14.68 -12.14 -16.95
C GLU A 62 14.40 -11.10 -18.04
N ASN A 63 15.36 -10.85 -18.93
CA ASN A 63 15.25 -9.86 -20.00
C ASN A 63 14.87 -8.45 -19.53
N MET A 64 15.36 -8.07 -18.33
CA MET A 64 15.11 -6.79 -17.70
C MET A 64 16.32 -5.86 -17.76
N ALA A 65 16.06 -4.57 -17.57
CA ALA A 65 17.08 -3.56 -17.39
C ALA A 65 16.68 -2.58 -16.27
N PHE A 66 17.67 -1.94 -15.65
CA PHE A 66 17.40 -0.78 -14.82
C PHE A 66 16.79 0.34 -15.68
N TRP A 67 15.71 0.93 -15.18
CA TRP A 67 15.11 2.09 -15.81
C TRP A 67 15.53 3.37 -15.10
N ARG A 68 15.87 4.37 -15.91
CA ARG A 68 16.43 5.69 -15.69
C ARG A 68 17.93 5.69 -15.40
N ALA A 69 18.42 5.04 -14.39
CA ALA A 69 19.85 5.00 -14.13
C ALA A 69 20.30 3.65 -13.59
N ALA A 70 21.47 3.20 -13.98
CA ALA A 70 22.19 2.13 -13.30
C ALA A 70 22.83 2.74 -12.03
N GLY A 71 22.83 2.02 -10.95
CA GLY A 71 23.39 2.49 -9.69
C GLY A 71 22.29 2.70 -8.63
N GLN A 72 22.58 3.44 -7.57
CA GLN A 72 21.61 3.66 -6.47
C GLN A 72 20.45 4.57 -6.85
N ASP A 73 20.57 5.30 -7.96
CA ASP A 73 19.56 6.26 -8.42
C ASP A 73 18.53 5.67 -9.39
N TYR A 74 18.58 4.35 -9.67
CA TYR A 74 17.59 3.75 -10.54
C TYR A 74 16.18 3.89 -9.94
N ARG A 75 15.18 4.02 -10.82
CA ARG A 75 13.79 4.26 -10.41
C ARG A 75 12.92 3.03 -10.48
N GLY A 76 13.38 2.00 -11.17
CA GLY A 76 12.65 0.77 -11.36
C GLY A 76 13.31 -0.12 -12.41
N LEU A 77 12.55 -1.09 -12.87
CA LEU A 77 12.95 -2.06 -13.87
C LEU A 77 12.00 -2.00 -15.06
N ILE A 78 12.51 -2.35 -16.23
CA ILE A 78 11.76 -2.38 -17.48
C ILE A 78 12.18 -3.61 -18.30
N SER A 79 11.26 -4.16 -19.12
CA SER A 79 11.63 -5.17 -20.11
C SER A 79 12.48 -4.55 -21.23
N LYS A 80 13.51 -5.27 -21.69
CA LYS A 80 14.31 -4.87 -22.86
C LYS A 80 13.57 -5.01 -24.19
N GLU A 81 12.52 -5.83 -24.25
CA GLU A 81 11.79 -6.12 -25.49
C GLU A 81 10.73 -5.11 -25.87
N ASN A 82 10.35 -4.22 -24.94
CA ASN A 82 9.19 -3.32 -25.11
C ASN A 82 9.56 -1.91 -25.64
N GLU A 83 10.41 -1.82 -26.67
CA GLU A 83 10.75 -0.53 -27.29
C GLU A 83 9.57 0.11 -28.04
N ALA A 84 8.64 -0.69 -28.57
CA ALA A 84 7.52 -0.22 -29.39
C ALA A 84 6.16 -0.45 -28.71
N ALA A 85 5.95 0.11 -27.52
CA ALA A 85 4.64 0.02 -26.86
C ALA A 85 3.57 0.81 -27.65
N THR A 86 2.51 0.13 -28.07
CA THR A 86 1.40 0.71 -28.85
C THR A 86 0.20 1.10 -27.99
N SER A 87 0.09 0.53 -26.79
CA SER A 87 -1.03 0.76 -25.85
C SER A 87 -0.71 1.79 -24.76
N GLY A 88 0.55 2.22 -24.64
CA GLY A 88 1.01 3.20 -23.66
C GLY A 88 1.91 2.60 -22.57
N THR A 89 2.15 3.37 -21.52
CA THR A 89 3.06 3.01 -20.43
C THR A 89 2.27 2.77 -19.12
N ILE A 90 2.53 1.65 -18.46
CA ILE A 90 2.04 1.35 -17.11
C ILE A 90 3.19 1.58 -16.13
N VAL A 91 2.99 2.43 -15.12
CA VAL A 91 3.86 2.52 -13.94
C VAL A 91 3.24 1.67 -12.84
N LEU A 92 3.96 0.60 -12.44
CA LEU A 92 3.50 -0.36 -11.45
C LEU A 92 4.16 -0.09 -10.10
N PHE A 93 3.34 0.03 -9.06
CA PHE A 93 3.74 0.09 -7.66
C PHE A 93 3.45 -1.23 -6.98
N HIS A 94 4.48 -1.90 -6.48
CA HIS A 94 4.40 -3.24 -5.90
C HIS A 94 3.87 -3.25 -4.45
N GLY A 95 3.64 -4.44 -3.91
CA GLY A 95 3.22 -4.66 -2.53
C GLY A 95 4.29 -4.30 -1.49
N ASN A 96 3.99 -4.56 -0.22
CA ASN A 96 4.85 -4.15 0.90
C ASN A 96 6.11 -5.01 1.11
N GLY A 97 6.19 -6.17 0.48
CA GLY A 97 7.34 -7.08 0.55
C GLY A 97 7.95 -7.36 -0.83
N GLY A 98 9.19 -7.81 -0.84
CA GLY A 98 9.96 -8.05 -2.06
C GLY A 98 10.46 -6.76 -2.69
N THR A 99 10.75 -6.80 -3.98
CA THR A 99 11.30 -5.71 -4.80
C THR A 99 10.57 -5.61 -6.13
N ALA A 100 10.88 -4.60 -6.93
CA ALA A 100 10.42 -4.49 -8.30
C ALA A 100 10.81 -5.72 -9.15
N PHE A 101 11.97 -6.34 -8.87
CA PHE A 101 12.44 -7.53 -9.58
C PHE A 101 11.48 -8.72 -9.41
N ASP A 102 10.92 -8.90 -8.22
CA ASP A 102 9.97 -9.98 -7.93
C ASP A 102 8.62 -9.81 -8.67
N ARG A 103 8.41 -8.70 -9.36
CA ARG A 103 7.21 -8.37 -10.15
C ARG A 103 7.41 -8.56 -11.64
N GLY A 104 8.49 -9.21 -12.06
CA GLY A 104 8.76 -9.54 -13.46
C GLY A 104 7.63 -10.25 -14.18
N PHE A 105 6.82 -11.03 -13.46
CA PHE A 105 5.67 -11.75 -14.00
C PHE A 105 4.58 -10.86 -14.63
N TYR A 106 4.58 -9.56 -14.37
CA TYR A 106 3.68 -8.60 -15.05
C TYR A 106 4.15 -8.23 -16.45
N LEU A 107 5.45 -8.37 -16.75
CA LEU A 107 6.04 -7.86 -17.99
C LEU A 107 5.50 -8.56 -19.23
N GLU A 108 5.44 -9.88 -19.20
CA GLU A 108 4.96 -10.67 -20.34
C GLU A 108 3.47 -10.45 -20.65
N PRO A 109 2.53 -10.65 -19.70
CA PRO A 109 1.10 -10.52 -20.02
C PRO A 109 0.71 -9.11 -20.44
N LEU A 110 1.28 -8.07 -19.83
CA LEU A 110 0.99 -6.69 -20.20
C LEU A 110 1.75 -6.27 -21.47
N GLY A 111 2.98 -6.76 -21.67
CA GLY A 111 3.76 -6.54 -22.88
C GLY A 111 3.07 -7.13 -24.11
N ASN A 112 2.52 -8.34 -24.01
CA ASN A 112 1.74 -8.98 -25.07
C ASN A 112 0.46 -8.20 -25.45
N LEU A 113 -0.03 -7.33 -24.55
CA LEU A 113 -1.15 -6.40 -24.80
C LEU A 113 -0.69 -5.01 -25.27
N GLY A 114 0.60 -4.87 -25.60
CA GLY A 114 1.19 -3.66 -26.17
C GLY A 114 1.58 -2.59 -25.14
N PHE A 115 1.61 -2.90 -23.85
CA PHE A 115 2.05 -1.94 -22.85
C PHE A 115 3.56 -2.02 -22.58
N ARG A 116 4.18 -0.85 -22.45
CA ARG A 116 5.44 -0.72 -21.72
C ARG A 116 5.13 -0.76 -20.21
N VAL A 117 5.86 -1.58 -19.46
CA VAL A 117 5.68 -1.69 -18.01
C VAL A 117 6.95 -1.24 -17.32
N ILE A 118 6.82 -0.24 -16.46
CA ILE A 118 7.85 0.19 -15.52
C ILE A 118 7.50 -0.37 -14.15
N LEU A 119 8.28 -1.31 -13.67
CA LEU A 119 8.19 -1.84 -12.32
C LEU A 119 8.91 -0.85 -11.40
N ALA A 120 8.16 0.07 -10.80
CA ALA A 120 8.72 1.11 -9.93
C ALA A 120 9.29 0.49 -8.65
N GLU A 121 10.50 0.91 -8.27
CA GLU A 121 11.12 0.50 -7.00
C GLU A 121 10.98 1.60 -5.96
N TYR A 122 10.65 1.23 -4.71
CA TYR A 122 10.50 2.20 -3.64
C TYR A 122 11.83 2.64 -3.03
N PRO A 123 11.87 3.83 -2.39
CA PRO A 123 12.95 4.18 -1.48
C PRO A 123 13.11 3.11 -0.39
N LEU A 124 14.35 2.74 -0.08
CA LEU A 124 14.76 1.69 0.85
C LEU A 124 14.51 0.25 0.39
N TYR A 125 13.97 0.03 -0.82
CA TYR A 125 13.83 -1.29 -1.44
C TYR A 125 14.85 -1.44 -2.58
N GLY A 126 15.24 -2.69 -2.91
CA GLY A 126 16.13 -2.99 -4.02
C GLY A 126 17.49 -2.27 -3.95
N GLY A 127 18.01 -1.97 -2.76
CA GLY A 127 19.26 -1.22 -2.57
C GLY A 127 19.16 0.27 -2.87
N ARG A 128 17.96 0.86 -3.01
CA ARG A 128 17.79 2.31 -3.16
C ARG A 128 17.90 3.03 -1.82
N PRO A 129 18.51 4.22 -1.77
CA PRO A 129 18.52 5.03 -0.55
C PRO A 129 17.12 5.61 -0.25
N GLY A 130 16.86 5.96 1.01
CA GLY A 130 15.66 6.69 1.38
C GLY A 130 15.02 6.22 2.68
N LYS A 131 13.71 6.35 2.77
CA LYS A 131 12.90 6.00 3.96
C LYS A 131 11.60 5.36 3.51
N VAL A 132 11.09 4.44 4.32
CA VAL A 132 9.71 3.95 4.17
C VAL A 132 8.70 5.01 4.62
N GLY A 133 7.46 4.89 4.21
CA GLY A 133 6.34 5.72 4.60
C GLY A 133 5.56 6.28 3.42
N GLU A 134 4.27 6.53 3.61
CA GLU A 134 3.36 7.04 2.59
C GLU A 134 3.92 8.29 1.90
N LYS A 135 4.36 9.28 2.69
CA LYS A 135 4.89 10.52 2.15
C LYS A 135 6.11 10.31 1.23
N SER A 136 7.00 9.40 1.63
CA SER A 136 8.20 9.08 0.86
C SER A 136 7.86 8.35 -0.44
N PHE A 137 7.00 7.31 -0.36
CA PHE A 137 6.62 6.51 -1.52
C PHE A 137 5.79 7.30 -2.53
N VAL A 138 4.87 8.14 -2.05
CA VAL A 138 4.07 9.00 -2.93
C VAL A 138 4.92 10.06 -3.61
N ALA A 139 5.84 10.71 -2.90
CA ALA A 139 6.75 11.70 -3.50
C ALA A 139 7.66 11.06 -4.57
N ASP A 140 8.21 9.87 -4.29
CA ASP A 140 9.02 9.12 -5.24
C ASP A 140 8.18 8.62 -6.43
N GLY A 141 6.94 8.17 -6.17
CA GLY A 141 6.00 7.73 -7.20
C GLY A 141 5.58 8.86 -8.14
N LEU A 142 5.36 10.07 -7.63
CA LEU A 142 5.08 11.26 -8.45
C LEU A 142 6.25 11.58 -9.39
N GLU A 143 7.47 11.53 -8.88
CA GLU A 143 8.66 11.76 -9.70
C GLU A 143 8.86 10.64 -10.73
N THR A 144 8.66 9.37 -10.34
CA THR A 144 8.71 8.22 -11.24
C THR A 144 7.70 8.37 -12.39
N LEU A 145 6.46 8.77 -12.06
CA LEU A 145 5.41 9.01 -13.06
C LEU A 145 5.76 10.17 -13.99
N ARG A 146 6.28 11.29 -13.46
CA ARG A 146 6.73 12.45 -14.26
C ARG A 146 7.79 12.03 -15.26
N LEU A 147 8.79 11.29 -14.81
CA LEU A 147 9.87 10.78 -15.65
C LEU A 147 9.38 9.79 -16.70
N ALA A 148 8.43 8.91 -16.35
CA ALA A 148 7.82 8.00 -17.32
C ALA A 148 7.08 8.75 -18.44
N HIS A 149 6.36 9.81 -18.08
CA HIS A 149 5.68 10.66 -19.05
C HIS A 149 6.68 11.45 -19.92
N GLU A 150 7.78 11.93 -19.36
CA GLU A 150 8.83 12.60 -20.14
C GLU A 150 9.50 11.67 -21.15
N ASP A 151 9.80 10.41 -20.74
CA ASP A 151 10.49 9.46 -21.60
C ASP A 151 9.61 8.91 -22.72
N TYR A 152 8.31 8.71 -22.45
CA TYR A 152 7.46 7.89 -23.30
C TYR A 152 6.16 8.57 -23.75
N GLY A 153 5.81 9.72 -23.18
CA GLY A 153 4.57 10.43 -23.50
C GLY A 153 3.30 9.73 -23.00
N GLU A 154 2.17 10.11 -23.57
CA GLU A 154 0.86 9.54 -23.28
C GLU A 154 0.51 8.39 -24.26
N PRO A 155 -0.38 7.47 -23.87
CA PRO A 155 -1.11 7.40 -22.60
C PRO A 155 -0.28 6.75 -21.48
N VAL A 156 -0.46 7.23 -20.22
CA VAL A 156 0.16 6.65 -19.02
C VAL A 156 -0.92 6.15 -18.06
N TYR A 157 -0.71 4.95 -17.55
CA TYR A 157 -1.57 4.27 -16.60
C TYR A 157 -0.81 4.00 -15.29
N LEU A 158 -1.52 3.89 -14.18
CA LEU A 158 -0.96 3.35 -12.95
C LEU A 158 -1.50 1.95 -12.68
N LEU A 159 -0.65 1.09 -12.15
CA LEU A 159 -1.05 -0.19 -11.58
C LEU A 159 -0.52 -0.26 -10.14
N GLY A 160 -1.39 -0.56 -9.19
CA GLY A 160 -1.01 -0.84 -7.81
C GLY A 160 -1.32 -2.27 -7.43
N GLU A 161 -0.41 -2.90 -6.69
CA GLU A 161 -0.59 -4.21 -6.07
C GLU A 161 -0.55 -4.08 -4.55
N SER A 162 -1.58 -4.52 -3.83
CA SER A 162 -1.61 -4.52 -2.37
C SER A 162 -1.31 -3.11 -1.79
N LEU A 163 -0.20 -2.94 -1.05
CA LEU A 163 0.28 -1.61 -0.59
C LEU A 163 0.37 -0.61 -1.75
N GLY A 164 0.84 -1.06 -2.89
CA GLY A 164 0.98 -0.24 -4.09
C GLY A 164 -0.34 0.35 -4.59
N CYS A 165 -1.50 -0.24 -4.25
CA CYS A 165 -2.81 0.36 -4.54
C CYS A 165 -3.00 1.69 -3.79
N GLY A 166 -2.58 1.75 -2.53
CA GLY A 166 -2.61 2.98 -1.74
C GLY A 166 -1.66 4.05 -2.30
N VAL A 167 -0.46 3.63 -2.72
CA VAL A 167 0.50 4.53 -3.38
C VAL A 167 -0.05 5.04 -4.71
N ALA A 168 -0.54 4.15 -5.58
CA ALA A 168 -1.13 4.50 -6.88
C ALA A 168 -2.30 5.47 -6.73
N ALA A 169 -3.19 5.23 -5.77
CA ALA A 169 -4.32 6.12 -5.46
C ALA A 169 -3.86 7.52 -5.02
N ALA A 170 -2.86 7.60 -4.14
CA ALA A 170 -2.33 8.87 -3.64
C ALA A 170 -1.55 9.63 -4.73
N VAL A 171 -0.79 8.93 -5.58
CA VAL A 171 -0.12 9.51 -6.75
C VAL A 171 -1.16 10.01 -7.75
N ALA A 172 -2.22 9.24 -8.05
CA ALA A 172 -3.30 9.64 -8.96
C ALA A 172 -4.03 10.91 -8.49
N ARG A 173 -4.15 11.11 -7.18
CA ARG A 173 -4.75 12.32 -6.57
C ARG A 173 -3.90 13.56 -6.73
N GLN A 174 -2.57 13.41 -6.69
CA GLN A 174 -1.63 14.54 -6.56
C GLN A 174 -0.89 14.89 -7.85
N THR A 175 -0.89 14.00 -8.82
CA THR A 175 -0.14 14.20 -10.06
C THR A 175 -0.76 15.28 -10.95
N SER A 176 0.10 15.99 -11.68
CA SER A 176 -0.27 16.84 -12.81
C SER A 176 -0.16 16.11 -14.16
N VAL A 177 0.44 14.91 -14.20
CA VAL A 177 0.51 14.09 -15.41
C VAL A 177 -0.88 13.55 -15.72
N PRO A 178 -1.38 13.71 -16.97
CA PRO A 178 -2.67 13.13 -17.36
C PRO A 178 -2.61 11.59 -17.29
N LEU A 179 -3.45 11.00 -16.46
CA LEU A 179 -3.57 9.55 -16.40
C LEU A 179 -4.68 9.07 -17.31
N ALA A 180 -4.41 7.99 -18.06
CA ALA A 180 -5.39 7.36 -18.92
C ALA A 180 -6.29 6.36 -18.16
N GLY A 181 -5.83 5.79 -17.04
CA GLY A 181 -6.60 4.88 -16.22
C GLY A 181 -5.81 4.30 -15.04
N LEU A 182 -6.48 3.50 -14.21
CA LEU A 182 -5.93 2.93 -12.99
C LEU A 182 -6.32 1.45 -12.85
N ILE A 183 -5.35 0.60 -12.50
CA ILE A 183 -5.54 -0.82 -12.21
C ILE A 183 -5.14 -1.08 -10.77
N LEU A 184 -6.01 -1.69 -9.98
CA LEU A 184 -5.79 -1.98 -8.57
C LEU A 184 -5.94 -3.48 -8.34
N ILE A 185 -4.86 -4.15 -7.93
CA ILE A 185 -4.82 -5.59 -7.67
C ILE A 185 -4.76 -5.82 -6.15
N THR A 186 -5.69 -6.63 -5.61
CA THR A 186 -5.85 -6.88 -4.18
C THR A 186 -5.86 -5.59 -3.34
N PRO A 187 -6.71 -4.59 -3.70
CA PRO A 187 -6.69 -3.29 -3.06
C PRO A 187 -7.40 -3.28 -1.71
N TRP A 188 -7.17 -2.23 -0.97
CA TRP A 188 -7.91 -1.88 0.24
C TRP A 188 -8.60 -0.51 0.13
N ASP A 189 -9.57 -0.30 1.03
CA ASP A 189 -10.32 0.95 1.18
C ASP A 189 -9.49 2.05 1.89
N THR A 190 -9.12 1.83 3.16
CA THR A 190 -8.23 2.71 3.94
C THR A 190 -7.33 1.89 4.85
N LEU A 191 -6.11 2.37 5.10
CA LEU A 191 -5.20 1.72 6.05
C LEU A 191 -5.84 1.60 7.46
N ALA A 192 -6.60 2.62 7.87
CA ALA A 192 -7.29 2.60 9.16
C ALA A 192 -8.36 1.50 9.24
N SER A 193 -9.08 1.23 8.15
CA SER A 193 -10.07 0.16 8.06
C SER A 193 -9.42 -1.22 8.17
N VAL A 194 -8.34 -1.44 7.42
CA VAL A 194 -7.55 -2.68 7.48
C VAL A 194 -6.98 -2.89 8.89
N ALA A 195 -6.29 -1.88 9.44
CA ALA A 195 -5.71 -1.97 10.78
C ALA A 195 -6.77 -2.25 11.86
N LYS A 196 -7.97 -1.64 11.75
CA LYS A 196 -9.09 -1.92 12.66
C LYS A 196 -9.61 -3.35 12.53
N SER A 197 -9.58 -3.93 11.32
CA SER A 197 -9.96 -5.32 11.10
C SER A 197 -9.01 -6.30 11.78
N LEU A 198 -7.71 -6.01 11.73
CA LEU A 198 -6.66 -6.85 12.32
C LEU A 198 -6.52 -6.63 13.83
N PHE A 199 -6.75 -5.40 14.30
CA PHE A 199 -6.56 -4.97 15.68
C PHE A 199 -7.78 -4.23 16.22
N PRO A 200 -8.93 -4.91 16.44
CA PRO A 200 -10.21 -4.27 16.75
C PRO A 200 -10.22 -3.47 18.06
N PHE A 201 -9.31 -3.78 18.99
CA PHE A 201 -9.22 -3.13 20.29
C PHE A 201 -8.22 -1.95 20.34
N LEU A 202 -7.43 -1.73 19.29
CA LEU A 202 -6.48 -0.62 19.24
C LEU A 202 -7.14 0.66 18.73
N PRO A 203 -6.80 1.83 19.30
CA PRO A 203 -7.22 3.12 18.78
C PRO A 203 -6.41 3.48 17.52
N VAL A 204 -6.54 2.67 16.46
CA VAL A 204 -5.69 2.72 15.26
C VAL A 204 -5.55 4.12 14.65
N LYS A 205 -6.60 4.94 14.68
CA LYS A 205 -6.57 6.31 14.16
C LYS A 205 -5.61 7.25 14.93
N LEU A 206 -5.27 6.93 16.17
CA LEU A 206 -4.32 7.71 16.98
C LEU A 206 -2.88 7.24 16.82
N VAL A 207 -2.69 6.03 16.34
CA VAL A 207 -1.37 5.39 16.22
C VAL A 207 -0.82 5.44 14.79
N LEU A 208 -1.71 5.42 13.79
CA LEU A 208 -1.31 5.47 12.39
C LEU A 208 -0.80 6.86 12.00
N THR A 209 0.38 6.90 11.44
CA THR A 209 1.00 8.09 10.83
C THR A 209 0.73 8.18 9.34
N ASP A 210 0.72 7.03 8.67
CA ASP A 210 0.33 6.88 7.27
C ASP A 210 -1.17 6.64 7.17
N ARG A 211 -1.81 7.11 6.12
CA ARG A 211 -3.26 7.05 5.96
C ARG A 211 -3.70 6.12 4.85
N TYR A 212 -3.03 6.20 3.70
CA TYR A 212 -3.40 5.49 2.48
C TYR A 212 -4.93 5.38 2.33
N ASP A 213 -5.57 6.53 2.23
CA ASP A 213 -7.02 6.64 2.08
C ASP A 213 -7.38 6.56 0.60
N SER A 214 -7.51 5.32 0.08
CA SER A 214 -7.82 5.10 -1.33
C SER A 214 -9.20 5.63 -1.72
N ILE A 215 -10.17 5.61 -0.80
CA ILE A 215 -11.50 6.17 -1.01
C ILE A 215 -11.42 7.69 -1.28
N GLU A 216 -10.79 8.42 -0.36
CA GLU A 216 -10.66 9.88 -0.51
C GLU A 216 -9.82 10.26 -1.73
N ASN A 217 -8.75 9.50 -2.00
CA ASN A 217 -7.88 9.77 -3.12
C ASN A 217 -8.54 9.56 -4.49
N LEU A 218 -9.45 8.58 -4.60
CA LEU A 218 -10.04 8.20 -5.89
C LEU A 218 -11.48 8.69 -6.10
N LYS A 219 -12.12 9.32 -5.12
CA LYS A 219 -13.53 9.77 -5.20
C LYS A 219 -13.88 10.62 -6.43
N ASN A 220 -12.91 11.35 -6.95
CA ASN A 220 -13.07 12.23 -8.11
C ASN A 220 -12.16 11.83 -9.28
N PHE A 221 -11.62 10.61 -9.29
CA PHE A 221 -10.74 10.18 -10.39
C PHE A 221 -11.52 10.17 -11.72
N PRO A 222 -11.02 10.85 -12.76
CA PRO A 222 -11.82 11.13 -13.96
C PRO A 222 -11.77 10.04 -15.03
N ARG A 223 -11.05 8.95 -14.81
CA ARG A 223 -10.86 7.87 -15.77
C ARG A 223 -11.33 6.53 -15.20
N ASN A 224 -11.26 5.49 -16.03
CA ASN A 224 -11.68 4.15 -15.63
C ASN A 224 -10.73 3.53 -14.61
N ILE A 225 -11.30 2.81 -13.64
CA ILE A 225 -10.61 2.09 -12.57
C ILE A 225 -10.99 0.62 -12.65
N SER A 226 -9.99 -0.23 -12.94
CA SER A 226 -10.12 -1.68 -12.84
C SER A 226 -9.74 -2.12 -11.42
N VAL A 227 -10.64 -2.81 -10.73
CA VAL A 227 -10.43 -3.37 -9.39
C VAL A 227 -10.39 -4.89 -9.49
N VAL A 228 -9.32 -5.52 -9.01
CA VAL A 228 -9.15 -6.97 -9.03
C VAL A 228 -8.98 -7.47 -7.60
N GLY A 229 -9.91 -8.26 -7.11
CA GLY A 229 -9.87 -8.88 -5.78
C GLY A 229 -9.54 -10.37 -5.87
N ALA A 230 -8.87 -10.91 -4.87
CA ALA A 230 -8.69 -12.34 -4.66
C ALA A 230 -9.79 -12.85 -3.71
N GLU A 231 -10.50 -13.93 -4.11
CA GLU A 231 -11.68 -14.39 -3.35
C GLU A 231 -11.35 -14.82 -1.92
N HIS A 232 -10.21 -15.50 -1.75
CA HIS A 232 -9.75 -16.05 -0.47
C HIS A 232 -8.57 -15.26 0.10
N ASP A 233 -8.54 -13.94 -0.14
CA ASP A 233 -7.47 -13.07 0.38
C ASP A 233 -7.44 -13.12 1.92
N GLU A 234 -6.41 -13.77 2.46
CA GLU A 234 -6.20 -13.99 3.88
C GLU A 234 -5.46 -12.82 4.57
N ILE A 235 -4.83 -11.95 3.78
CA ILE A 235 -4.07 -10.79 4.27
C ILE A 235 -4.95 -9.54 4.26
N LEU A 236 -5.58 -9.25 3.12
CA LEU A 236 -6.50 -8.14 2.91
C LEU A 236 -7.88 -8.69 2.52
N PRO A 237 -8.69 -9.12 3.48
CA PRO A 237 -9.99 -9.74 3.17
C PRO A 237 -10.75 -8.98 2.10
N ILE A 238 -11.28 -9.68 1.10
CA ILE A 238 -11.90 -9.15 -0.11
C ILE A 238 -12.97 -8.07 0.14
N ARG A 239 -13.55 -8.04 1.35
CA ARG A 239 -14.48 -6.97 1.76
C ARG A 239 -13.89 -5.56 1.64
N HIS A 240 -12.56 -5.39 1.82
CA HIS A 240 -11.88 -4.10 1.65
C HIS A 240 -11.85 -3.68 0.18
N ALA A 241 -11.62 -4.61 -0.74
CA ALA A 241 -11.71 -4.35 -2.18
C ALA A 241 -13.16 -4.01 -2.59
N HIS A 242 -14.17 -4.70 -2.03
CA HIS A 242 -15.58 -4.37 -2.26
C HIS A 242 -15.96 -2.98 -1.72
N GLN A 243 -15.50 -2.61 -0.52
CA GLN A 243 -15.74 -1.30 0.07
C GLN A 243 -15.13 -0.19 -0.77
N LEU A 244 -13.89 -0.36 -1.23
CA LEU A 244 -13.27 0.55 -2.17
C LEU A 244 -14.09 0.66 -3.45
N TYR A 245 -14.40 -0.47 -4.09
CA TYR A 245 -15.17 -0.50 -5.33
C TYR A 245 -16.50 0.25 -5.20
N GLN A 246 -17.25 0.03 -4.12
CA GLN A 246 -18.52 0.72 -3.88
C GLN A 246 -18.37 2.25 -3.79
N SER A 247 -17.25 2.75 -3.27
CA SER A 247 -16.98 4.17 -3.09
C SER A 247 -16.44 4.88 -4.34
N LEU A 248 -16.02 4.14 -5.37
CA LEU A 248 -15.49 4.71 -6.60
C LEU A 248 -16.60 5.36 -7.46
N PRO A 249 -16.23 6.33 -8.35
CA PRO A 249 -17.18 7.00 -9.23
C PRO A 249 -17.98 6.03 -10.10
N GLU A 250 -19.30 6.21 -10.14
CA GLU A 250 -20.18 5.38 -10.95
C GLU A 250 -19.90 5.54 -12.46
N GLY A 251 -20.08 4.43 -13.19
CA GLY A 251 -19.86 4.37 -14.64
C GLY A 251 -18.39 4.30 -15.07
N ARG A 252 -17.45 4.43 -14.12
CA ARG A 252 -16.00 4.41 -14.39
C ARG A 252 -15.26 3.35 -13.59
N LYS A 253 -15.95 2.34 -13.11
CA LYS A 253 -15.39 1.26 -12.30
C LYS A 253 -15.87 -0.10 -12.78
N ARG A 254 -14.99 -1.09 -12.76
CA ARG A 254 -15.33 -2.48 -12.94
C ARG A 254 -14.51 -3.33 -11.98
N MET A 255 -15.14 -4.37 -11.43
CA MET A 255 -14.48 -5.29 -10.50
C MET A 255 -14.46 -6.70 -11.09
N TRP A 256 -13.32 -7.34 -10.91
CA TRP A 256 -13.11 -8.77 -11.12
C TRP A 256 -12.73 -9.40 -9.80
N VAL A 257 -13.26 -10.57 -9.55
CA VAL A 257 -12.89 -11.42 -8.42
C VAL A 257 -12.25 -12.67 -8.98
N ILE A 258 -11.01 -12.94 -8.59
CA ILE A 258 -10.29 -14.14 -9.02
C ILE A 258 -10.72 -15.29 -8.09
N PRO A 259 -11.44 -16.31 -8.60
CA PRO A 259 -11.93 -17.42 -7.78
C PRO A 259 -10.78 -18.23 -7.19
N ASN A 260 -10.95 -18.69 -5.96
CA ASN A 260 -10.00 -19.52 -5.20
C ASN A 260 -8.62 -18.89 -4.93
N ALA A 261 -8.35 -17.68 -5.40
CA ALA A 261 -7.07 -16.99 -5.21
C ALA A 261 -6.94 -16.40 -3.81
N GLY A 262 -5.78 -16.54 -3.20
CA GLY A 262 -5.33 -15.82 -2.02
C GLY A 262 -4.55 -14.55 -2.38
N HIS A 263 -3.99 -13.89 -1.35
CA HIS A 263 -3.30 -12.61 -1.52
C HIS A 263 -2.03 -12.70 -2.36
N ASN A 264 -1.27 -13.77 -2.23
CA ASN A 264 0.05 -13.90 -2.84
C ASN A 264 0.08 -14.88 -4.03
N ASP A 265 -0.94 -15.69 -4.21
CA ASP A 265 -0.99 -16.70 -5.26
C ASP A 265 -1.93 -16.34 -6.42
N TRP A 266 -2.63 -15.20 -6.35
CA TRP A 266 -3.51 -14.73 -7.42
C TRP A 266 -2.85 -14.72 -8.82
N PRO A 267 -1.52 -14.50 -8.99
CA PRO A 267 -0.91 -14.52 -10.32
C PRO A 267 -1.04 -15.86 -11.04
N TYR A 268 -1.12 -16.98 -10.30
CA TYR A 268 -1.29 -18.32 -10.89
C TYR A 268 -2.70 -18.54 -11.45
N TYR A 269 -3.67 -17.69 -11.08
CA TYR A 269 -5.06 -17.76 -11.53
C TYR A 269 -5.39 -16.69 -12.58
N ALA A 270 -4.50 -15.72 -12.79
CA ALA A 270 -4.70 -14.63 -13.74
C ALA A 270 -4.24 -15.04 -15.13
N ASP A 271 -5.17 -15.43 -15.99
CA ASP A 271 -4.90 -15.79 -17.37
C ASP A 271 -4.87 -14.58 -18.34
N ALA A 272 -4.49 -14.83 -19.58
CA ALA A 272 -4.43 -13.80 -20.62
C ALA A 272 -5.79 -13.15 -20.91
N SER A 273 -6.91 -13.89 -20.73
CA SER A 273 -8.26 -13.35 -20.91
C SER A 273 -8.59 -12.31 -19.85
N LEU A 274 -8.26 -12.60 -18.59
CA LEU A 274 -8.45 -11.67 -17.48
C LEU A 274 -7.65 -10.38 -17.71
N TRP A 275 -6.37 -10.48 -18.07
CA TRP A 275 -5.53 -9.32 -18.37
C TRP A 275 -6.09 -8.48 -19.51
N LYS A 276 -6.58 -9.15 -20.56
CA LYS A 276 -7.22 -8.47 -21.68
C LYS A 276 -8.48 -7.72 -21.24
N GLU A 277 -9.36 -8.33 -20.46
CA GLU A 277 -10.58 -7.68 -19.98
C GLU A 277 -10.27 -6.45 -19.10
N ILE A 278 -9.32 -6.58 -18.15
CA ILE A 278 -8.89 -5.50 -17.26
C ILE A 278 -8.36 -4.32 -18.06
N THR A 279 -7.47 -4.60 -19.02
CA THR A 279 -6.81 -3.55 -19.82
C THR A 279 -7.74 -2.95 -20.86
N ASP A 280 -8.61 -3.71 -21.49
CA ASP A 280 -9.61 -3.18 -22.41
C ASP A 280 -10.62 -2.26 -21.73
N PHE A 281 -10.92 -2.52 -20.45
CA PHE A 281 -11.78 -1.61 -19.69
C PHE A 281 -11.05 -0.33 -19.32
N VAL A 282 -9.81 -0.41 -18.88
CA VAL A 282 -9.08 0.78 -18.42
C VAL A 282 -8.68 1.72 -19.56
N LYS A 283 -8.61 1.21 -20.81
CA LYS A 283 -8.32 2.00 -22.03
C LYS A 283 -9.52 2.81 -22.56
N LYS A 284 -10.73 2.53 -22.13
CA LYS A 284 -11.96 3.26 -22.53
C LYS A 284 -12.09 4.59 -21.82
#